data_b352f3afc5d25aaa333301f9080a84d0
#
_entry.id   b352f3afc5d25aaa333301f9080a84d0
#
_cell.length_a   1.000
_cell.length_b   1.000
_cell.length_c   1.000
_cell.angle_alpha   90.00
_cell.angle_beta   90.00
_cell.angle_gamma   90.00
#
_symmetry.space_group_name_H-M   'P 1'
#
loop_
_entity.id
_entity.type
_entity.pdbx_description
1 polymer ?
#
loop_
_entity_poly.entity_id
_entity_poly.type
_entity_poly.pdbx_seq_one_letter_code
_entity_poly.pdbx_strand_id
1 'polypeptide(L)'
;LTAGHCNRSGEPSKVTMNLGGVLPYATLGTFSQTISEGVHDEQHDIGLITLDGDNVPQSPAIAASVPVSGVAANLQVGQQLCKFGMGSGADACGQIVEITGSKVKFLAGGQCGDSGGPVYRYENDGTVSAVGILIRGGDPYTRKAGCAARAKFSVAELVRPWLDTWRLTMVTAASAPR
;
A
#
# COMPACT_ATOMS: atom_id res chain seq x y z
N LEU A 1 -2.80 7.05 -1.72
CA LEU A 1 -3.67 5.93 -1.34
C LEU A 1 -3.09 5.18 -0.15
N THR A 2 -3.94 4.57 0.67
CA THR A 2 -3.59 3.78 1.85
C THR A 2 -4.68 2.74 2.12
N ALA A 3 -4.54 1.90 3.15
CA ALA A 3 -5.60 0.99 3.57
C ALA A 3 -6.72 1.75 4.30
N GLY A 4 -7.97 1.39 4.02
CA GLY A 4 -9.14 2.04 4.60
C GLY A 4 -9.24 1.87 6.11
N HIS A 5 -8.91 0.68 6.63
CA HIS A 5 -8.91 0.39 8.07
C HIS A 5 -7.88 1.22 8.87
N CYS A 6 -6.94 1.91 8.20
CA CYS A 6 -6.03 2.84 8.86
C CYS A 6 -6.74 4.13 9.30
N ASN A 7 -7.90 4.46 8.71
CA ASN A 7 -8.76 5.52 9.22
C ASN A 7 -9.54 5.01 10.43
N ARG A 8 -9.39 5.66 11.57
CA ARG A 8 -10.17 5.29 12.77
C ARG A 8 -11.62 5.73 12.58
N SER A 9 -12.55 4.86 12.94
CA SER A 9 -13.98 5.03 12.73
C SER A 9 -14.53 6.35 13.28
N GLY A 10 -15.35 7.03 12.49
CA GLY A 10 -16.25 8.11 12.91
C GLY A 10 -15.86 9.50 12.44
N GLU A 11 -14.59 9.81 12.26
CA GLU A 11 -14.11 11.13 11.83
C GLU A 11 -12.95 10.99 10.84
N PRO A 12 -12.76 11.93 9.90
CA PRO A 12 -11.60 11.96 9.06
C PRO A 12 -10.31 12.07 9.89
N SER A 13 -9.56 10.99 10.01
CA SER A 13 -8.35 10.97 10.82
C SER A 13 -7.24 11.77 10.15
N LYS A 14 -6.50 12.55 10.94
CA LYS A 14 -5.25 13.17 10.50
C LYS A 14 -4.16 12.13 10.39
N VAL A 15 -3.40 12.23 9.33
CA VAL A 15 -2.21 11.42 9.10
C VAL A 15 -0.98 12.21 9.52
N THR A 16 -0.22 11.65 10.45
CA THR A 16 0.96 12.32 11.00
C THR A 16 2.20 11.47 10.77
N MET A 17 3.33 12.14 10.57
CA MET A 17 4.65 11.53 10.53
C MET A 17 5.42 11.88 11.79
N ASN A 18 6.04 10.89 12.41
CA ASN A 18 6.95 11.10 13.53
C ASN A 18 8.31 11.57 13.00
N LEU A 19 8.68 12.80 13.33
CA LEU A 19 9.96 13.39 12.95
C LEU A 19 11.05 13.19 14.01
N GLY A 20 10.68 12.69 15.19
CA GLY A 20 11.56 12.64 16.34
C GLY A 20 11.83 14.04 16.96
N GLY A 21 12.52 14.06 18.09
CA GLY A 21 12.94 15.31 18.73
C GLY A 21 11.81 16.06 19.44
N VAL A 22 11.94 17.40 19.53
CA VAL A 22 11.06 18.28 20.32
C VAL A 22 9.68 18.49 19.65
N LEU A 23 9.62 18.41 18.32
CA LEU A 23 8.37 18.44 17.54
C LEU A 23 8.14 17.06 16.94
N PRO A 24 7.55 16.13 17.71
CA PRO A 24 7.56 14.72 17.35
C PRO A 24 6.66 14.37 16.16
N TYR A 25 5.68 15.21 15.82
CA TYR A 25 4.71 14.88 14.77
C TYR A 25 4.46 16.05 13.83
N ALA A 26 4.55 15.77 12.52
CA ALA A 26 4.04 16.66 11.47
C ALA A 26 2.76 16.05 10.88
N THR A 27 1.74 16.88 10.68
CA THR A 27 0.55 16.47 9.94
C THR A 27 0.90 16.47 8.46
N LEU A 28 0.67 15.34 7.79
CA LEU A 28 0.86 15.18 6.35
C LEU A 28 -0.42 15.43 5.58
N GLY A 29 -1.57 15.17 6.18
CA GLY A 29 -2.86 15.28 5.53
C GLY A 29 -3.98 14.63 6.34
N THR A 30 -5.13 14.51 5.70
CA THR A 30 -6.35 14.00 6.32
C THR A 30 -7.02 12.99 5.38
N PHE A 31 -7.61 11.92 5.94
CA PHE A 31 -8.42 11.00 5.15
C PHE A 31 -9.62 11.74 4.55
N SER A 32 -9.72 11.74 3.22
CA SER A 32 -10.82 12.35 2.47
C SER A 32 -11.83 11.33 1.94
N GLN A 33 -11.38 10.09 1.74
CA GLN A 33 -12.22 8.96 1.35
C GLN A 33 -11.79 7.73 2.13
N THR A 34 -12.75 6.91 2.56
CA THR A 34 -12.49 5.66 3.27
C THR A 34 -13.53 4.62 2.92
N ILE A 35 -13.08 3.46 2.49
CA ILE A 35 -13.87 2.26 2.35
C ILE A 35 -13.18 1.19 3.18
N SER A 36 -13.85 0.66 4.19
CA SER A 36 -13.31 -0.36 5.10
C SER A 36 -14.41 -1.37 5.40
N GLU A 37 -14.74 -2.16 4.39
CA GLU A 37 -15.80 -3.18 4.45
C GLU A 37 -15.24 -4.53 4.89
N GLY A 38 -13.98 -4.76 4.61
CA GLY A 38 -13.29 -6.01 4.89
C GLY A 38 -12.25 -6.37 3.82
N VAL A 39 -11.84 -7.63 3.82
CA VAL A 39 -10.75 -8.11 2.96
C VAL A 39 -11.14 -9.35 2.15
N HIS A 40 -12.39 -9.76 2.22
CA HIS A 40 -12.92 -10.94 1.54
C HIS A 40 -13.77 -10.56 0.33
N ASP A 41 -13.66 -11.36 -0.71
CA ASP A 41 -14.47 -11.28 -1.93
C ASP A 41 -14.53 -9.83 -2.50
N GLU A 42 -15.73 -9.31 -2.69
CA GLU A 42 -16.00 -7.96 -3.21
C GLU A 42 -15.94 -6.84 -2.16
N GLN A 43 -15.59 -7.16 -0.91
CA GLN A 43 -15.35 -6.15 0.12
C GLN A 43 -14.08 -5.36 -0.20
N HIS A 44 -14.06 -4.08 0.13
CA HIS A 44 -12.93 -3.19 -0.14
C HIS A 44 -12.32 -2.63 1.14
N ASP A 45 -11.02 -2.39 1.09
CA ASP A 45 -10.26 -1.79 2.17
C ASP A 45 -9.24 -0.79 1.62
N ILE A 46 -9.73 0.41 1.30
CA ILE A 46 -8.94 1.45 0.64
C ILE A 46 -9.26 2.84 1.19
N GLY A 47 -8.27 3.70 1.30
CA GLY A 47 -8.40 5.08 1.72
C GLY A 47 -7.64 6.05 0.84
N LEU A 48 -8.18 7.26 0.73
CA LEU A 48 -7.54 8.40 0.10
C LEU A 48 -7.20 9.44 1.17
N ILE A 49 -5.94 9.86 1.19
CA ILE A 49 -5.45 10.95 2.04
C ILE A 49 -5.25 12.16 1.15
N THR A 50 -5.91 13.28 1.51
CA THR A 50 -5.60 14.58 0.94
C THR A 50 -4.47 15.18 1.75
N LEU A 51 -3.38 15.56 1.08
CA LEU A 51 -2.21 16.14 1.73
C LEU A 51 -2.46 17.59 2.12
N ASP A 52 -1.89 18.03 3.24
CA ASP A 52 -2.02 19.39 3.76
C ASP A 52 -1.04 20.35 3.04
N GLY A 53 -1.50 20.82 1.87
CA GLY A 53 -0.77 21.80 1.06
C GLY A 53 0.37 21.21 0.20
N ASP A 54 1.02 22.09 -0.54
CA ASP A 54 2.05 21.73 -1.52
C ASP A 54 3.42 21.42 -0.88
N ASN A 55 3.54 21.59 0.42
CA ASN A 55 4.82 21.43 1.14
C ASN A 55 5.10 20.00 1.61
N VAL A 56 4.18 19.05 1.38
CA VAL A 56 4.43 17.63 1.68
C VAL A 56 5.23 17.03 0.52
N PRO A 57 6.51 16.68 0.72
CA PRO A 57 7.33 16.12 -0.35
C PRO A 57 6.71 14.84 -0.89
N GLN A 58 6.56 14.77 -2.20
CA GLN A 58 6.14 13.56 -2.90
C GLN A 58 7.35 12.97 -3.64
N SER A 59 7.53 11.68 -3.50
CA SER A 59 8.59 10.96 -4.21
C SER A 59 7.97 9.99 -5.23
N PRO A 60 8.43 10.01 -6.48
CA PRO A 60 8.07 9.03 -7.48
C PRO A 60 8.89 7.73 -7.35
N ALA A 61 9.39 7.43 -6.16
CA ALA A 61 10.23 6.27 -5.91
C ALA A 61 9.76 5.49 -4.69
N ILE A 62 9.95 4.17 -4.72
CA ILE A 62 9.76 3.27 -3.59
C ILE A 62 11.09 3.17 -2.82
N ALA A 63 11.02 3.09 -1.49
CA ALA A 63 12.18 2.97 -0.60
C ALA A 63 13.30 3.99 -0.93
N ALA A 64 12.92 5.21 -1.27
CA ALA A 64 13.75 6.37 -1.59
C ALA A 64 14.65 6.25 -2.84
N SER A 65 14.66 5.13 -3.55
CA SER A 65 15.61 4.94 -4.65
C SER A 65 15.07 4.27 -5.92
N VAL A 66 14.03 3.45 -5.84
CA VAL A 66 13.55 2.68 -7.00
C VAL A 66 12.43 3.44 -7.70
N PRO A 67 12.65 3.92 -8.95
CA PRO A 67 11.68 4.77 -9.64
C PRO A 67 10.39 4.01 -9.98
N VAL A 68 9.25 4.67 -9.78
CA VAL A 68 7.94 4.17 -10.22
C VAL A 68 7.72 4.59 -11.67
N SER A 69 7.49 3.62 -12.55
CA SER A 69 7.26 3.85 -13.99
C SER A 69 5.77 3.91 -14.37
N GLY A 70 4.88 3.40 -13.52
CA GLY A 70 3.44 3.38 -13.79
C GLY A 70 2.69 2.38 -12.93
N VAL A 71 1.56 1.91 -13.45
CA VAL A 71 0.71 0.91 -12.80
C VAL A 71 0.81 -0.42 -13.55
N ALA A 72 1.08 -1.49 -12.83
CA ALA A 72 1.20 -2.82 -13.39
C ALA A 72 -0.06 -3.26 -14.15
N ALA A 73 0.13 -3.88 -15.29
CA ALA A 73 -0.92 -4.53 -16.07
C ALA A 73 -0.68 -6.03 -16.13
N ASN A 74 -1.75 -6.79 -16.44
CA ASN A 74 -1.67 -8.21 -16.75
C ASN A 74 -0.96 -9.05 -15.67
N LEU A 75 -1.39 -8.89 -14.43
CA LEU A 75 -0.89 -9.73 -13.33
C LEU A 75 -1.27 -11.20 -13.57
N GLN A 76 -0.35 -12.10 -13.24
CA GLN A 76 -0.55 -13.54 -13.38
C GLN A 76 -0.08 -14.28 -12.12
N VAL A 77 -0.76 -15.36 -11.77
CA VAL A 77 -0.32 -16.29 -10.72
C VAL A 77 1.08 -16.79 -11.06
N GLY A 78 1.93 -16.88 -10.05
CA GLY A 78 3.35 -17.23 -10.19
C GLY A 78 4.30 -16.06 -10.41
N GLN A 79 3.83 -14.88 -10.85
CA GLN A 79 4.66 -13.68 -10.91
C GLN A 79 5.07 -13.23 -9.51
N GLN A 80 6.25 -12.62 -9.38
CA GLN A 80 6.74 -12.08 -8.13
C GLN A 80 6.22 -10.65 -7.91
N LEU A 81 5.68 -10.41 -6.70
CA LEU A 81 5.40 -9.08 -6.18
C LEU A 81 6.25 -8.80 -4.96
N CYS A 82 6.52 -7.53 -4.76
CA CYS A 82 7.17 -7.03 -3.55
C CYS A 82 6.26 -6.04 -2.82
N LYS A 83 6.45 -5.91 -1.53
CA LYS A 83 5.83 -4.89 -0.70
C LYS A 83 6.88 -4.22 0.16
N PHE A 84 6.69 -2.96 0.49
CA PHE A 84 7.41 -2.30 1.57
C PHE A 84 6.44 -2.03 2.72
N GLY A 85 6.85 -2.31 3.94
CA GLY A 85 6.03 -2.08 5.13
C GLY A 85 6.75 -1.25 6.18
N MET A 86 6.09 -0.22 6.68
CA MET A 86 6.66 0.62 7.76
C MET A 86 6.80 -0.14 9.07
N GLY A 87 5.88 -1.05 9.37
CA GLY A 87 5.95 -1.87 10.58
C GLY A 87 7.12 -2.85 10.58
N SER A 88 7.40 -3.48 9.44
CA SER A 88 8.55 -4.36 9.27
C SER A 88 9.86 -3.62 9.00
N GLY A 89 9.77 -2.37 8.49
CA GLY A 89 10.93 -1.58 8.08
C GLY A 89 11.68 -2.16 6.88
N ALA A 90 11.05 -3.06 6.12
CA ALA A 90 11.73 -3.83 5.09
C ALA A 90 10.82 -4.19 3.91
N ASP A 91 11.48 -4.45 2.78
CA ASP A 91 10.88 -5.10 1.64
C ASP A 91 10.68 -6.61 1.89
N ALA A 92 9.62 -7.15 1.33
CA ALA A 92 9.41 -8.59 1.24
C ALA A 92 8.75 -8.93 -0.10
N CYS A 93 9.27 -9.96 -0.77
CA CYS A 93 8.79 -10.38 -2.07
C CYS A 93 8.29 -11.82 -2.04
N GLY A 94 7.32 -12.15 -2.90
CA GLY A 94 6.80 -13.49 -3.03
C GLY A 94 5.92 -13.65 -4.26
N GLN A 95 5.65 -14.90 -4.61
CA GLN A 95 4.84 -15.22 -5.78
C GLN A 95 3.36 -14.98 -5.54
N ILE A 96 2.68 -14.48 -6.56
CA ILE A 96 1.22 -14.39 -6.60
C ILE A 96 0.65 -15.80 -6.57
N VAL A 97 -0.29 -16.04 -5.66
CA VAL A 97 -1.02 -17.31 -5.54
C VAL A 97 -2.50 -17.18 -5.87
N GLU A 98 -3.04 -15.97 -5.84
CA GLU A 98 -4.45 -15.71 -6.12
C GLU A 98 -4.64 -14.27 -6.64
N ILE A 99 -5.52 -14.09 -7.61
CA ILE A 99 -5.95 -12.80 -8.13
C ILE A 99 -7.47 -12.83 -8.22
N THR A 100 -8.12 -11.82 -7.67
CA THR A 100 -9.57 -11.57 -7.81
C THR A 100 -9.81 -10.30 -8.61
N GLY A 101 -11.07 -9.86 -8.75
CA GLY A 101 -11.40 -8.60 -9.42
C GLY A 101 -10.76 -7.37 -8.78
N SER A 102 -10.58 -7.37 -7.47
CA SER A 102 -10.09 -6.21 -6.71
C SER A 102 -8.80 -6.47 -5.91
N LYS A 103 -8.37 -7.73 -5.77
CA LYS A 103 -7.27 -8.08 -4.85
C LYS A 103 -6.25 -9.02 -5.46
N VAL A 104 -5.06 -8.98 -4.89
CA VAL A 104 -3.99 -9.94 -5.15
C VAL A 104 -3.44 -10.46 -3.84
N LYS A 105 -3.24 -11.79 -3.76
CA LYS A 105 -2.59 -12.48 -2.64
C LYS A 105 -1.26 -13.06 -3.10
N PHE A 106 -0.22 -12.86 -2.32
CA PHE A 106 1.13 -13.30 -2.65
C PHE A 106 1.91 -13.75 -1.42
N LEU A 107 2.90 -14.62 -1.60
CA LEU A 107 3.64 -15.29 -0.53
C LEU A 107 4.78 -14.42 0.01
N ALA A 108 4.47 -13.20 0.44
CA ALA A 108 5.41 -12.31 1.11
C ALA A 108 5.06 -12.17 2.57
N GLY A 109 6.06 -12.24 3.42
CA GLY A 109 5.91 -12.05 4.85
C GLY A 109 5.57 -10.60 5.21
N GLY A 110 4.97 -10.40 6.38
CA GLY A 110 4.63 -9.07 6.88
C GLY A 110 4.29 -9.08 8.37
N GLN A 111 4.04 -7.89 8.89
CA GLN A 111 3.60 -7.70 10.27
C GLN A 111 2.65 -6.51 10.38
N CYS A 112 2.04 -6.34 11.53
CA CYS A 112 1.20 -5.18 11.81
C CYS A 112 1.98 -3.87 11.65
N GLY A 113 1.30 -2.87 11.09
CA GLY A 113 1.92 -1.60 10.72
C GLY A 113 2.47 -1.57 9.29
N ASP A 114 2.42 -2.69 8.56
CA ASP A 114 2.71 -2.72 7.12
C ASP A 114 1.49 -2.30 6.27
N SER A 115 0.29 -2.32 6.84
CA SER A 115 -0.95 -1.88 6.18
C SER A 115 -0.83 -0.45 5.63
N GLY A 116 -1.35 -0.24 4.44
CA GLY A 116 -1.24 1.03 3.72
C GLY A 116 0.06 1.17 2.93
N GLY A 117 1.00 0.25 3.10
CA GLY A 117 2.25 0.23 2.36
C GLY A 117 2.07 -0.16 0.88
N PRO A 118 3.00 0.24 0.01
CA PRO A 118 2.95 -0.06 -1.41
C PRO A 118 3.22 -1.54 -1.70
N VAL A 119 2.48 -2.06 -2.69
CA VAL A 119 2.76 -3.34 -3.34
C VAL A 119 3.09 -3.07 -4.80
N TYR A 120 4.18 -3.66 -5.29
CA TYR A 120 4.76 -3.32 -6.57
C TYR A 120 5.42 -4.54 -7.25
N ARG A 121 5.66 -4.42 -8.54
CA ARG A 121 6.39 -5.39 -9.35
C ARG A 121 7.65 -4.72 -9.92
N TYR A 122 8.77 -5.40 -9.83
CA TYR A 122 9.99 -4.99 -10.54
C TYR A 122 9.83 -5.21 -12.06
N GLU A 123 10.28 -4.23 -12.82
CA GLU A 123 10.33 -4.29 -14.27
C GLU A 123 11.78 -4.57 -14.74
N ASN A 124 11.94 -5.00 -15.99
CA ASN A 124 13.25 -5.39 -16.52
C ASN A 124 14.25 -4.22 -16.68
N ASP A 125 13.74 -3.00 -16.67
CA ASP A 125 14.54 -1.76 -16.79
C ASP A 125 15.01 -1.20 -15.44
N GLY A 126 14.77 -1.93 -14.36
CA GLY A 126 15.15 -1.50 -13.00
C GLY A 126 14.15 -0.56 -12.33
N THR A 127 13.04 -0.25 -12.99
CA THR A 127 11.93 0.49 -12.37
C THR A 127 10.97 -0.46 -11.68
N VAL A 128 9.92 0.10 -11.06
CA VAL A 128 8.79 -0.66 -10.53
C VAL A 128 7.47 -0.15 -11.06
N SER A 129 6.51 -1.05 -11.19
CA SER A 129 5.11 -0.71 -11.43
C SER A 129 4.29 -0.91 -10.17
N ALA A 130 3.48 0.10 -9.81
CA ALA A 130 2.56 0.01 -8.69
C ALA A 130 1.49 -1.05 -8.97
N VAL A 131 1.20 -1.88 -7.98
CA VAL A 131 0.19 -2.95 -8.06
C VAL A 131 -0.97 -2.65 -7.13
N GLY A 132 -0.69 -2.38 -5.86
CA GLY A 132 -1.72 -2.29 -4.84
C GLY A 132 -1.26 -1.64 -3.56
N ILE A 133 -2.19 -1.60 -2.62
CA ILE A 133 -1.97 -1.17 -1.24
C ILE A 133 -2.12 -2.39 -0.33
N LEU A 134 -1.15 -2.63 0.53
CA LEU A 134 -1.20 -3.74 1.48
C LEU A 134 -2.32 -3.53 2.48
N ILE A 135 -3.24 -4.48 2.56
CA ILE A 135 -4.41 -4.39 3.45
C ILE A 135 -4.42 -5.46 4.54
N ARG A 136 -3.78 -6.59 4.29
CA ARG A 136 -3.78 -7.72 5.23
C ARG A 136 -2.57 -8.62 5.03
N GLY A 137 -2.18 -9.28 6.10
CA GLY A 137 -1.33 -10.46 6.07
C GLY A 137 -1.93 -11.58 6.92
N GLY A 138 -1.44 -12.78 6.76
CA GLY A 138 -1.87 -13.93 7.54
C GLY A 138 -0.89 -15.09 7.50
N ASP A 139 -1.15 -16.07 8.33
CA ASP A 139 -0.48 -17.36 8.34
C ASP A 139 -1.54 -18.47 8.20
N PRO A 140 -1.53 -19.24 7.11
CA PRO A 140 -2.53 -20.29 6.88
C PRO A 140 -2.47 -21.41 7.91
N TYR A 141 -1.38 -21.50 8.67
CA TYR A 141 -1.17 -22.58 9.66
C TYR A 141 -1.53 -22.16 11.10
N THR A 142 -1.89 -20.91 11.33
CA THR A 142 -2.28 -20.44 12.65
C THR A 142 -3.63 -19.76 12.62
N ARG A 143 -4.48 -20.06 13.61
CA ARG A 143 -5.73 -19.33 13.82
C ARG A 143 -5.56 -18.09 14.70
N LYS A 144 -4.33 -17.73 15.05
CA LYS A 144 -4.06 -16.53 15.82
C LYS A 144 -4.32 -15.32 14.93
N ALA A 145 -5.39 -14.61 15.23
CA ALA A 145 -5.69 -13.34 14.63
C ALA A 145 -4.85 -12.21 15.26
N GLY A 146 -4.59 -11.16 14.49
CA GLY A 146 -3.95 -9.96 14.98
C GLY A 146 -2.43 -9.94 14.85
N CYS A 147 -1.81 -8.99 15.56
CA CYS A 147 -0.40 -8.63 15.39
C CYS A 147 0.60 -9.54 16.14
N ALA A 148 0.15 -10.66 16.70
CA ALA A 148 0.99 -11.53 17.54
C ALA A 148 1.97 -12.41 16.76
N ALA A 149 1.81 -12.55 15.44
CA ALA A 149 2.67 -13.39 14.62
C ALA A 149 2.99 -12.71 13.27
N ARG A 150 4.16 -13.02 12.71
CA ARG A 150 4.51 -12.60 11.35
C ARG A 150 3.61 -13.34 10.35
N ALA A 151 3.07 -12.58 9.41
CA ALA A 151 2.34 -13.14 8.29
C ALA A 151 3.29 -13.93 7.37
N LYS A 152 2.77 -14.95 6.70
CA LYS A 152 3.45 -15.72 5.65
C LYS A 152 2.94 -15.40 4.26
N PHE A 153 1.80 -14.73 4.16
CA PHE A 153 1.27 -14.18 2.92
C PHE A 153 0.76 -12.76 3.16
N SER A 154 0.68 -12.02 2.08
CA SER A 154 0.14 -10.67 2.03
C SER A 154 -1.02 -10.59 1.04
N VAL A 155 -1.99 -9.72 1.34
CA VAL A 155 -3.11 -9.37 0.46
C VAL A 155 -3.06 -7.87 0.21
N ALA A 156 -3.17 -7.50 -1.05
CA ALA A 156 -3.24 -6.11 -1.46
C ALA A 156 -4.55 -5.82 -2.21
N GLU A 157 -5.12 -4.66 -1.95
CA GLU A 157 -6.15 -4.04 -2.78
C GLU A 157 -5.48 -3.46 -4.02
N LEU A 158 -5.97 -3.81 -5.22
CA LEU A 158 -5.42 -3.32 -6.49
C LEU A 158 -5.70 -1.82 -6.65
N VAL A 159 -4.69 -1.03 -7.04
CA VAL A 159 -4.84 0.44 -7.11
C VAL A 159 -5.54 0.92 -8.38
N ARG A 160 -5.42 0.20 -9.51
CA ARG A 160 -5.95 0.64 -10.80
C ARG A 160 -7.42 1.04 -10.76
N PRO A 161 -8.36 0.23 -10.22
CA PRO A 161 -9.78 0.61 -10.17
C PRO A 161 -10.01 1.91 -9.39
N TRP A 162 -9.21 2.17 -8.36
CA TRP A 162 -9.34 3.34 -7.50
C TRP A 162 -8.75 4.60 -8.12
N LEU A 163 -7.67 4.47 -8.89
CA LEU A 163 -7.16 5.58 -9.70
C LEU A 163 -8.24 6.07 -10.68
N ASP A 164 -8.90 5.13 -11.35
CA ASP A 164 -9.98 5.46 -12.29
C ASP A 164 -11.21 6.04 -11.57
N THR A 165 -11.67 5.38 -10.49
CA THR A 165 -12.87 5.80 -9.72
C THR A 165 -12.71 7.19 -9.11
N TRP A 166 -11.55 7.48 -8.54
CA TRP A 166 -11.28 8.75 -7.88
C TRP A 166 -10.56 9.76 -8.78
N ARG A 167 -10.40 9.45 -10.08
CA ARG A 167 -9.75 10.30 -11.10
C ARG A 167 -8.36 10.76 -10.66
N LEU A 168 -7.57 9.83 -10.15
CA LEU A 168 -6.21 10.10 -9.68
C LEU A 168 -5.19 9.74 -10.76
N THR A 169 -4.10 10.48 -10.78
CA THR A 169 -2.95 10.20 -11.64
C THR A 169 -1.79 9.70 -10.78
N MET A 170 -1.15 8.61 -11.20
CA MET A 170 0.06 8.11 -10.55
C MET A 170 1.22 9.08 -10.77
N VAL A 171 1.88 9.48 -9.69
CA VAL A 171 3.14 10.20 -9.78
C VAL A 171 4.24 9.20 -10.17
N THR A 172 4.89 9.44 -11.30
CA THR A 172 5.96 8.59 -11.83
C THR A 172 7.26 9.38 -11.94
N ALA A 173 8.37 8.67 -12.08
CA ALA A 173 9.68 9.31 -12.27
C ALA A 173 9.74 10.23 -13.52
N ALA A 174 8.97 9.90 -14.56
CA ALA A 174 8.86 10.71 -15.78
C ALA A 174 7.97 11.94 -15.62
N SER A 175 7.02 11.93 -14.68
CA SER A 175 6.06 13.01 -14.44
C SER A 175 6.38 13.88 -13.22
N ALA A 176 7.42 13.54 -12.46
CA ALA A 176 7.82 14.34 -11.31
C ALA A 176 8.33 15.72 -11.74
N PRO A 177 7.91 16.81 -11.10
CA PRO A 177 8.51 18.12 -11.34
C PRO A 177 10.00 18.06 -10.96
N ARG A 178 10.84 18.64 -11.82
CA ARG A 178 12.29 18.78 -11.58
C ARG A 178 12.59 19.86 -10.56
#